data_7f87136d06fa9bf4a4419e0bae009636
#
_entry.id   7f87136d06fa9bf4a4419e0bae009636
#
_cell.length_a   1.000
_cell.length_b   1.000
_cell.length_c   1.000
_cell.angle_alpha   90.00
_cell.angle_beta   90.00
_cell.angle_gamma   90.00
#
_symmetry.space_group_name_H-M   'P 1'
#
loop_
_entity.id
_entity.type
_entity.pdbx_description
1 polymer ?
#
loop_
_entity_poly.entity_id
_entity_poly.type
_entity_poly.pdbx_seq_one_letter_code
_entity_poly.pdbx_strand_id
1 'polypeptide(L)'
;ARPAPDATKEPRMLPETLTTSPIRLTQYSHGAGCGCKISPKVLDVILAGSGAQHLDPRLWVGNTSRDDAAVYALDAERGVVSTTDFFMPIVDDPYDFGRIAATNAISDIYAMGADPLMAIAILGWPVNVLPPEVAREVVRGGRAVCDAAGIPLAGGHSIDAPEPIFGLAVTGIVEKRHLKRNDTATAGCRLYLTKPLGIGILTTAEKKAKLRPEDVGVARDLMCTLNQPGSRFGRLASVKAMTDVTGFGLLGHLVEMAEGSGLSAVIDYAAVPRLEGVDYYMDQGCVPGGTLRNFDSYGAKIAPLTEVQKHLLCDPQTSGGLLVAVSPEGEAEFLQVAAELGLALQPIGELTLRQAFAVALR
;
A
#
# COMPACT_ATOMS: atom_id res chain seq x y z
N ALA A 1 -35.30 -10.13 49.33
CA ALA A 1 -34.40 -9.02 49.57
C ALA A 1 -33.03 -9.38 49.02
N ARG A 2 -32.60 -8.68 47.99
CA ARG A 2 -31.21 -8.76 47.48
C ARG A 2 -30.32 -7.87 48.34
N PRO A 3 -29.11 -8.28 48.72
CA PRO A 3 -28.19 -7.44 49.46
C PRO A 3 -27.68 -6.29 48.54
N ALA A 4 -27.49 -5.12 49.13
CA ALA A 4 -26.92 -3.92 48.49
C ALA A 4 -25.46 -4.15 48.12
N PRO A 5 -24.93 -3.50 47.05
CA PRO A 5 -23.51 -3.62 46.70
C PRO A 5 -22.61 -2.90 47.70
N ASP A 6 -21.54 -3.58 48.09
CA ASP A 6 -20.49 -3.12 48.99
C ASP A 6 -19.71 -1.92 48.37
N ALA A 7 -19.82 -0.76 48.96
CA ALA A 7 -19.28 0.53 48.46
C ALA A 7 -17.84 0.79 48.94
N THR A 8 -17.03 -0.24 49.29
CA THR A 8 -15.68 -0.07 49.83
C THR A 8 -14.56 -0.67 48.99
N LYS A 9 -14.68 -0.64 47.64
CA LYS A 9 -13.51 -0.89 46.81
C LYS A 9 -12.93 0.43 46.35
N GLU A 10 -11.87 0.88 47.05
CA GLU A 10 -11.00 1.94 46.56
C GLU A 10 -10.52 1.65 45.13
N PRO A 11 -10.43 2.67 44.26
CA PRO A 11 -9.88 2.47 42.92
C PRO A 11 -8.42 2.05 43.08
N ARG A 12 -8.11 0.87 42.56
CA ARG A 12 -6.76 0.31 42.51
C ARG A 12 -5.90 1.28 41.69
N MET A 13 -5.10 2.09 42.39
CA MET A 13 -4.07 2.93 41.75
C MET A 13 -3.15 2.00 40.95
N LEU A 14 -3.06 2.24 39.64
CA LEU A 14 -2.05 1.64 38.79
C LEU A 14 -0.66 2.02 39.34
N PRO A 15 0.31 1.11 39.32
CA PRO A 15 1.65 1.44 39.80
C PRO A 15 2.24 2.54 38.90
N GLU A 16 2.64 3.66 39.55
CA GLU A 16 3.45 4.72 38.97
C GLU A 16 4.89 4.22 38.73
N THR A 17 5.08 3.37 37.73
CA THR A 17 6.39 3.15 37.16
C THR A 17 6.23 3.06 35.63
N LEU A 18 5.98 4.21 35.02
CA LEU A 18 6.24 4.38 33.60
C LEU A 18 7.74 4.14 33.41
N THR A 19 8.06 3.01 32.81
CA THR A 19 9.41 2.72 32.32
C THR A 19 9.85 3.89 31.44
N THR A 20 11.02 4.45 31.75
CA THR A 20 11.62 5.61 31.08
C THR A 20 12.04 5.34 29.61
N SER A 21 11.81 4.16 29.11
CA SER A 21 12.10 3.81 27.71
C SER A 21 10.89 4.10 26.82
N PRO A 22 11.08 4.72 25.65
CA PRO A 22 10.00 5.00 24.72
C PRO A 22 9.33 3.69 24.27
N ILE A 23 8.00 3.70 24.16
CA ILE A 23 7.23 2.57 23.68
C ILE A 23 7.58 2.35 22.18
N ARG A 24 7.98 1.11 21.83
CA ARG A 24 8.29 0.69 20.48
C ARG A 24 7.15 -0.16 19.95
N LEU A 25 6.26 0.43 19.13
CA LEU A 25 5.04 -0.24 18.69
C LEU A 25 5.29 -1.55 17.93
N THR A 26 6.39 -1.65 17.17
CA THR A 26 6.74 -2.86 16.42
C THR A 26 7.00 -4.09 17.30
N GLN A 27 7.23 -3.90 18.62
CA GLN A 27 7.41 -5.01 19.55
C GLN A 27 6.08 -5.64 19.99
N TYR A 28 4.95 -5.01 19.71
CA TYR A 28 3.61 -5.46 20.08
C TYR A 28 2.85 -6.10 18.92
N SER A 29 3.53 -6.43 17.82
CA SER A 29 2.94 -7.08 16.67
C SER A 29 3.85 -8.15 16.07
N HIS A 30 3.25 -9.24 15.57
CA HIS A 30 3.97 -10.31 14.87
C HIS A 30 4.30 -9.96 13.42
N GLY A 31 3.58 -9.02 12.81
CA GLY A 31 3.75 -8.53 11.44
C GLY A 31 4.17 -7.07 11.40
N ALA A 32 4.33 -6.53 10.20
CA ALA A 32 4.65 -5.12 9.98
C ALA A 32 4.13 -4.63 8.63
N GLY A 33 3.38 -3.51 8.63
CA GLY A 33 2.88 -2.84 7.44
C GLY A 33 2.19 -3.79 6.45
N CYS A 34 2.26 -3.49 5.17
CA CYS A 34 1.67 -4.32 4.11
C CYS A 34 2.30 -5.72 3.98
N GLY A 35 3.46 -5.97 4.57
CA GLY A 35 4.09 -7.29 4.62
C GLY A 35 3.33 -8.33 5.46
N CYS A 36 2.31 -7.93 6.24
CA CYS A 36 1.44 -8.83 6.99
C CYS A 36 0.20 -9.30 6.21
N LYS A 37 -0.01 -8.84 4.98
CA LYS A 37 -1.13 -9.27 4.13
C LYS A 37 -1.14 -10.81 3.97
N ILE A 38 -2.34 -11.38 3.96
CA ILE A 38 -2.53 -12.79 3.61
C ILE A 38 -2.01 -13.02 2.18
N SER A 39 -1.23 -14.08 1.97
CA SER A 39 -0.67 -14.34 0.65
C SER A 39 -1.78 -14.56 -0.39
N PRO A 40 -1.58 -14.17 -1.66
CA PRO A 40 -2.58 -14.34 -2.72
C PRO A 40 -3.12 -15.76 -2.81
N LYS A 41 -2.26 -16.76 -2.71
CA LYS A 41 -2.63 -18.17 -2.74
C LYS A 41 -3.61 -18.58 -1.63
N VAL A 42 -3.41 -18.06 -0.42
CA VAL A 42 -4.30 -18.35 0.72
C VAL A 42 -5.60 -17.56 0.57
N LEU A 43 -5.53 -16.32 0.12
CA LEU A 43 -6.69 -15.48 -0.12
C LEU A 43 -7.60 -16.10 -1.20
N ASP A 44 -7.04 -16.66 -2.26
CA ASP A 44 -7.79 -17.37 -3.31
C ASP A 44 -8.58 -18.56 -2.72
N VAL A 45 -7.99 -19.29 -1.77
CA VAL A 45 -8.69 -20.40 -1.09
C VAL A 45 -9.84 -19.86 -0.22
N ILE A 46 -9.62 -18.75 0.49
CA ILE A 46 -10.65 -18.13 1.35
C ILE A 46 -11.83 -17.64 0.50
N LEU A 47 -11.54 -17.05 -0.65
CA LEU A 47 -12.56 -16.50 -1.54
C LEU A 47 -13.22 -17.55 -2.45
N ALA A 48 -12.56 -18.70 -2.64
CA ALA A 48 -13.11 -19.79 -3.43
C ALA A 48 -14.43 -20.29 -2.80
N GLY A 49 -15.50 -20.26 -3.58
CA GLY A 49 -16.81 -20.75 -3.14
C GLY A 49 -17.61 -19.76 -2.28
N SER A 50 -17.18 -18.53 -2.12
CA SER A 50 -17.94 -17.48 -1.39
C SER A 50 -19.27 -17.09 -2.06
N GLY A 51 -19.66 -17.79 -3.13
CA GLY A 51 -20.92 -17.62 -3.83
C GLY A 51 -20.79 -16.93 -5.19
N ALA A 52 -21.84 -17.02 -5.99
CA ALA A 52 -21.92 -16.27 -7.23
C ALA A 52 -21.97 -14.78 -6.93
N GLN A 53 -21.07 -14.00 -7.54
CA GLN A 53 -21.12 -12.56 -7.44
C GLN A 53 -22.46 -12.03 -7.93
N HIS A 54 -23.10 -11.18 -7.15
CA HIS A 54 -24.26 -10.43 -7.62
C HIS A 54 -23.82 -9.50 -8.75
N LEU A 55 -24.26 -9.78 -9.97
CA LEU A 55 -23.94 -8.97 -11.14
C LEU A 55 -24.82 -7.71 -11.13
N ASP A 56 -24.37 -6.66 -10.46
CA ASP A 56 -24.96 -5.33 -10.58
C ASP A 56 -24.27 -4.58 -11.73
N PRO A 57 -24.97 -4.18 -12.80
CA PRO A 57 -24.36 -3.43 -13.91
C PRO A 57 -23.81 -2.05 -13.50
N ARG A 58 -24.16 -1.56 -12.32
CA ARG A 58 -23.58 -0.35 -11.72
C ARG A 58 -22.23 -0.59 -11.02
N LEU A 59 -21.84 -1.84 -10.78
CA LEU A 59 -20.50 -2.16 -10.28
C LEU A 59 -19.52 -2.11 -11.44
N TRP A 60 -18.81 -0.98 -11.60
CA TRP A 60 -17.83 -0.81 -12.67
C TRP A 60 -16.54 -1.58 -12.41
N VAL A 61 -16.10 -1.63 -11.14
CA VAL A 61 -14.93 -2.40 -10.69
C VAL A 61 -15.29 -3.16 -9.42
N GLY A 62 -15.00 -4.44 -9.40
CA GLY A 62 -15.25 -5.34 -8.27
C GLY A 62 -14.12 -6.36 -8.11
N ASN A 63 -14.35 -7.43 -7.35
CA ASN A 63 -13.32 -8.41 -6.96
C ASN A 63 -12.69 -9.20 -8.12
N THR A 64 -13.32 -9.21 -9.31
CA THR A 64 -12.86 -10.04 -10.44
C THR A 64 -11.55 -9.57 -11.05
N SER A 65 -11.29 -8.27 -11.04
CA SER A 65 -10.08 -7.66 -11.60
C SER A 65 -8.92 -7.57 -10.60
N ARG A 66 -9.17 -7.84 -9.31
CA ARG A 66 -8.17 -7.62 -8.24
C ARG A 66 -7.57 -6.23 -8.29
N ASP A 67 -8.42 -5.24 -8.56
CA ASP A 67 -8.06 -3.84 -8.63
C ASP A 67 -7.93 -3.24 -7.22
N ASP A 68 -7.35 -2.05 -7.14
CA ASP A 68 -7.02 -1.39 -5.86
C ASP A 68 -8.27 -1.03 -5.05
N ALA A 69 -9.39 -0.70 -5.72
CA ALA A 69 -10.64 -0.36 -5.05
C ALA A 69 -11.87 -0.82 -5.83
N ALA A 70 -12.99 -0.94 -5.14
CA ALA A 70 -14.30 -1.13 -5.76
C ALA A 70 -14.84 0.21 -6.28
N VAL A 71 -15.50 0.20 -7.46
CA VAL A 71 -16.13 1.38 -8.05
C VAL A 71 -17.59 1.10 -8.39
N TYR A 72 -18.49 1.87 -7.79
CA TYR A 72 -19.92 1.76 -8.00
C TYR A 72 -20.49 3.03 -8.62
N ALA A 73 -21.25 2.89 -9.72
CA ALA A 73 -21.84 4.01 -10.44
C ALA A 73 -22.86 4.77 -9.59
N LEU A 74 -22.68 6.07 -9.48
CA LEU A 74 -23.71 6.99 -8.98
C LEU A 74 -24.69 7.37 -10.09
N ASP A 75 -24.16 7.63 -11.26
CA ASP A 75 -24.87 7.97 -12.49
C ASP A 75 -24.10 7.43 -13.71
N ALA A 76 -24.42 7.88 -14.92
CA ALA A 76 -23.74 7.44 -16.14
C ALA A 76 -22.26 7.87 -16.23
N GLU A 77 -21.91 8.96 -15.56
CA GLU A 77 -20.62 9.66 -15.69
C GLU A 77 -19.74 9.54 -14.46
N ARG A 78 -20.30 9.28 -13.27
CA ARG A 78 -19.58 9.31 -12.00
C ARG A 78 -19.77 8.02 -11.22
N GLY A 79 -18.70 7.61 -10.51
CA GLY A 79 -18.72 6.50 -9.59
C GLY A 79 -18.14 6.86 -8.22
N VAL A 80 -18.65 6.19 -7.20
CA VAL A 80 -18.04 6.15 -5.87
C VAL A 80 -16.95 5.10 -5.89
N VAL A 81 -15.78 5.47 -5.39
CA VAL A 81 -14.65 4.57 -5.15
C VAL A 81 -14.62 4.26 -3.66
N SER A 82 -14.48 3.00 -3.30
CA SER A 82 -14.43 2.57 -1.90
C SER A 82 -13.34 1.53 -1.71
N THR A 83 -12.47 1.80 -0.74
CA THR A 83 -11.39 0.89 -0.34
C THR A 83 -11.24 0.84 1.17
N THR A 84 -10.54 -0.16 1.67
CA THR A 84 -10.11 -0.24 3.06
C THR A 84 -8.74 -0.90 3.15
N ASP A 85 -7.81 -0.25 3.83
CA ASP A 85 -6.50 -0.82 4.13
C ASP A 85 -6.11 -0.52 5.57
N PHE A 86 -5.62 -1.53 6.27
CA PHE A 86 -5.17 -1.46 7.66
C PHE A 86 -4.11 -2.53 7.93
N PHE A 87 -3.22 -2.25 8.85
CA PHE A 87 -2.13 -3.17 9.18
C PHE A 87 -1.56 -2.91 10.58
N MET A 88 -0.65 -3.77 10.98
CA MET A 88 0.12 -3.67 12.22
C MET A 88 1.31 -2.70 12.07
N PRO A 89 1.84 -2.14 13.18
CA PRO A 89 2.92 -1.16 13.14
C PRO A 89 4.13 -1.60 12.31
N ILE A 90 4.60 -0.69 11.45
CA ILE A 90 5.83 -0.84 10.66
C ILE A 90 6.96 0.02 11.20
N VAL A 91 6.64 1.04 11.99
CA VAL A 91 7.56 1.92 12.70
C VAL A 91 7.20 1.96 14.19
N ASP A 92 8.16 2.36 15.02
CA ASP A 92 7.98 2.40 16.48
C ASP A 92 7.21 3.64 16.97
N ASP A 93 7.35 4.76 16.26
CA ASP A 93 6.65 6.00 16.59
C ASP A 93 5.16 5.90 16.26
N PRO A 94 4.26 6.13 17.23
CA PRO A 94 2.83 5.98 17.03
C PRO A 94 2.23 7.02 16.07
N TYR A 95 2.74 8.25 16.07
CA TYR A 95 2.27 9.29 15.17
C TYR A 95 2.64 8.95 13.72
N ASP A 96 3.87 8.53 13.49
CA ASP A 96 4.34 8.11 12.16
C ASP A 96 3.64 6.83 11.68
N PHE A 97 3.37 5.87 12.56
CA PHE A 97 2.54 4.72 12.22
C PHE A 97 1.17 5.14 11.70
N GLY A 98 0.51 6.07 12.40
CA GLY A 98 -0.79 6.62 11.96
C GLY A 98 -0.70 7.32 10.60
N ARG A 99 0.36 8.11 10.37
CA ARG A 99 0.62 8.77 9.07
C ARG A 99 0.77 7.75 7.93
N ILE A 100 1.61 6.75 8.14
CA ILE A 100 1.90 5.73 7.13
C ILE A 100 0.64 4.93 6.78
N ALA A 101 -0.12 4.51 7.79
CA ALA A 101 -1.35 3.74 7.58
C ALA A 101 -2.42 4.55 6.80
N ALA A 102 -2.57 5.84 7.12
CA ALA A 102 -3.49 6.70 6.39
C ALA A 102 -3.02 6.98 4.95
N THR A 103 -1.72 7.23 4.75
CA THR A 103 -1.14 7.43 3.42
C THR A 103 -1.36 6.21 2.52
N ASN A 104 -1.15 5.02 3.07
CA ASN A 104 -1.35 3.77 2.35
C ASN A 104 -2.82 3.55 1.98
N ALA A 105 -3.76 3.77 2.92
CA ALA A 105 -5.19 3.55 2.66
C ALA A 105 -5.78 4.55 1.64
N ILE A 106 -5.29 5.80 1.60
CA ILE A 106 -5.73 6.79 0.63
C ILE A 106 -5.14 6.50 -0.77
N SER A 107 -4.03 5.80 -0.84
CA SER A 107 -3.29 5.51 -2.08
C SER A 107 -4.15 4.81 -3.14
N ASP A 108 -4.98 3.84 -2.73
CA ASP A 108 -5.88 3.11 -3.63
C ASP A 108 -6.82 4.05 -4.40
N ILE A 109 -7.31 5.10 -3.73
CA ILE A 109 -8.16 6.11 -4.39
C ILE A 109 -7.39 6.80 -5.52
N TYR A 110 -6.15 7.20 -5.24
CA TYR A 110 -5.29 7.83 -6.24
C TYR A 110 -4.89 6.86 -7.36
N ALA A 111 -4.65 5.58 -7.04
CA ALA A 111 -4.33 4.53 -8.01
C ALA A 111 -5.48 4.30 -9.01
N MET A 112 -6.73 4.47 -8.57
CA MET A 112 -7.91 4.42 -9.43
C MET A 112 -8.12 5.70 -10.29
N GLY A 113 -7.21 6.69 -10.22
CA GLY A 113 -7.38 7.99 -10.89
C GLY A 113 -8.47 8.87 -10.28
N ALA A 114 -8.88 8.56 -9.06
CA ALA A 114 -9.98 9.21 -8.34
C ALA A 114 -9.48 10.31 -7.40
N ASP A 115 -10.41 11.12 -6.92
CA ASP A 115 -10.19 12.10 -5.86
C ASP A 115 -10.82 11.58 -4.55
N PRO A 116 -10.07 11.55 -3.44
CA PRO A 116 -10.62 11.14 -2.15
C PRO A 116 -11.61 12.19 -1.63
N LEU A 117 -12.66 11.73 -0.93
CA LEU A 117 -13.71 12.59 -0.36
C LEU A 117 -13.70 12.62 1.16
N MET A 118 -13.56 11.46 1.79
CA MET A 118 -13.55 11.32 3.25
C MET A 118 -12.93 9.97 3.63
N ALA A 119 -12.54 9.87 4.90
CA ALA A 119 -12.07 8.62 5.50
C ALA A 119 -12.75 8.38 6.85
N ILE A 120 -12.85 7.09 7.24
CA ILE A 120 -13.22 6.64 8.58
C ILE A 120 -12.14 5.70 9.10
N ALA A 121 -11.80 5.82 10.39
CA ALA A 121 -10.72 5.06 11.02
C ALA A 121 -11.14 3.63 11.40
N ILE A 122 -10.20 2.70 11.26
CA ILE A 122 -10.27 1.34 11.80
C ILE A 122 -9.16 1.22 12.84
N LEU A 123 -9.52 0.97 14.10
CA LEU A 123 -8.58 0.89 15.21
C LEU A 123 -8.80 -0.41 16.00
N GLY A 124 -7.82 -1.31 15.98
CA GLY A 124 -7.69 -2.39 16.94
C GLY A 124 -6.60 -2.02 17.95
N TRP A 125 -6.88 -2.10 19.26
CA TRP A 125 -5.93 -1.64 20.27
C TRP A 125 -5.91 -2.56 21.49
N PRO A 126 -4.72 -3.00 21.95
CA PRO A 126 -4.60 -3.83 23.17
C PRO A 126 -4.67 -2.94 24.42
N VAL A 127 -5.89 -2.58 24.84
CA VAL A 127 -6.15 -1.56 25.89
C VAL A 127 -5.57 -1.93 27.27
N ASN A 128 -5.32 -3.21 27.51
CA ASN A 128 -4.72 -3.71 28.76
C ASN A 128 -3.17 -3.71 28.72
N VAL A 129 -2.56 -3.43 27.56
CA VAL A 129 -1.11 -3.53 27.32
C VAL A 129 -0.51 -2.19 26.93
N LEU A 130 -1.20 -1.43 26.09
CA LEU A 130 -0.74 -0.13 25.60
C LEU A 130 -1.66 1.00 26.06
N PRO A 131 -1.08 2.12 26.56
CA PRO A 131 -1.86 3.27 27.00
C PRO A 131 -2.72 3.88 25.88
N PRO A 132 -3.93 4.40 26.19
CA PRO A 132 -4.80 5.05 25.20
C PRO A 132 -4.19 6.34 24.62
N GLU A 133 -3.24 6.96 25.33
CA GLU A 133 -2.49 8.12 24.85
C GLU A 133 -1.67 7.79 23.61
N VAL A 134 -1.12 6.57 23.53
CA VAL A 134 -0.37 6.07 22.37
C VAL A 134 -1.33 5.89 21.17
N ALA A 135 -2.52 5.31 21.39
CA ALA A 135 -3.54 5.23 20.35
C ALA A 135 -3.98 6.62 19.84
N ARG A 136 -4.08 7.60 20.75
CA ARG A 136 -4.39 8.99 20.37
C ARG A 136 -3.35 9.56 19.39
N GLU A 137 -2.06 9.28 19.59
CA GLU A 137 -1.02 9.72 18.68
C GLU A 137 -1.14 9.05 17.30
N VAL A 138 -1.49 7.75 17.26
CA VAL A 138 -1.78 7.05 15.99
C VAL A 138 -2.91 7.72 15.23
N VAL A 139 -4.04 7.97 15.90
CA VAL A 139 -5.20 8.65 15.26
C VAL A 139 -4.85 10.07 14.84
N ARG A 140 -4.03 10.80 15.64
CA ARG A 140 -3.55 12.14 15.29
C ARG A 140 -2.70 12.13 14.04
N GLY A 141 -1.81 11.14 13.88
CA GLY A 141 -1.02 10.94 12.67
C GLY A 141 -1.89 10.67 11.44
N GLY A 142 -2.89 9.78 11.58
CA GLY A 142 -3.85 9.51 10.51
C GLY A 142 -4.65 10.75 10.09
N ARG A 143 -5.10 11.54 11.05
CA ARG A 143 -5.81 12.81 10.80
C ARG A 143 -4.93 13.81 10.04
N ALA A 144 -3.67 13.96 10.43
CA ALA A 144 -2.75 14.89 9.76
C ALA A 144 -2.58 14.57 8.26
N VAL A 145 -2.59 13.29 7.89
CA VAL A 145 -2.53 12.87 6.48
C VAL A 145 -3.86 13.13 5.77
N CYS A 146 -5.00 12.87 6.40
CA CYS A 146 -6.30 13.21 5.84
C CYS A 146 -6.39 14.73 5.58
N ASP A 147 -5.94 15.57 6.53
CA ASP A 147 -5.91 17.02 6.38
C ASP A 147 -4.99 17.43 5.21
N ALA A 148 -3.82 16.80 5.06
CA ALA A 148 -2.90 17.03 3.93
C ALA A 148 -3.49 16.60 2.58
N ALA A 149 -4.32 15.55 2.57
CA ALA A 149 -5.08 15.10 1.39
C ALA A 149 -6.32 15.97 1.12
N GLY A 150 -6.66 16.92 2.01
CA GLY A 150 -7.81 17.79 1.89
C GLY A 150 -9.15 17.09 2.20
N ILE A 151 -9.14 16.03 3.00
CA ILE A 151 -10.35 15.25 3.33
C ILE A 151 -10.56 15.15 4.85
N PRO A 152 -11.83 15.09 5.33
CA PRO A 152 -12.10 14.85 6.74
C PRO A 152 -11.83 13.39 7.14
N LEU A 153 -11.23 13.18 8.32
CA LEU A 153 -11.35 11.93 9.07
C LEU A 153 -12.65 12.01 9.88
N ALA A 154 -13.72 11.43 9.35
CA ALA A 154 -15.12 11.72 9.75
C ALA A 154 -15.67 10.79 10.85
N GLY A 155 -14.86 9.87 11.36
CA GLY A 155 -15.29 8.92 12.40
C GLY A 155 -14.52 7.61 12.29
N GLY A 156 -15.12 6.52 12.73
CA GLY A 156 -14.50 5.19 12.62
C GLY A 156 -15.09 4.18 13.59
N HIS A 157 -14.42 3.04 13.68
CA HIS A 157 -14.75 1.96 14.61
C HIS A 157 -13.50 1.48 15.34
N SER A 158 -13.64 1.12 16.62
CA SER A 158 -12.54 0.62 17.43
C SER A 158 -12.95 -0.64 18.20
N ILE A 159 -12.00 -1.56 18.34
CA ILE A 159 -12.17 -2.80 19.11
C ILE A 159 -10.97 -3.01 20.03
N ASP A 160 -11.17 -3.73 21.14
CA ASP A 160 -10.09 -4.32 21.92
C ASP A 160 -9.49 -5.46 21.09
N ALA A 161 -8.21 -5.41 20.79
CA ALA A 161 -7.52 -6.37 19.95
C ALA A 161 -6.19 -6.79 20.60
N PRO A 162 -5.69 -8.01 20.33
CA PRO A 162 -4.45 -8.48 20.96
C PRO A 162 -3.20 -7.73 20.50
N GLU A 163 -3.26 -7.07 19.36
CA GLU A 163 -2.17 -6.33 18.74
C GLU A 163 -2.68 -4.98 18.20
N PRO A 164 -1.83 -3.93 18.16
CA PRO A 164 -2.22 -2.66 17.56
C PRO A 164 -2.45 -2.82 16.06
N ILE A 165 -3.61 -2.36 15.58
CA ILE A 165 -4.00 -2.31 14.17
C ILE A 165 -4.56 -0.93 13.90
N PHE A 166 -4.13 -0.29 12.82
CA PHE A 166 -4.70 0.97 12.38
C PHE A 166 -4.75 1.05 10.85
N GLY A 167 -5.76 1.72 10.36
CA GLY A 167 -5.94 2.05 8.97
C GLY A 167 -7.23 2.82 8.73
N LEU A 168 -7.59 2.96 7.48
CA LEU A 168 -8.77 3.71 7.08
C LEU A 168 -9.64 2.90 6.10
N ALA A 169 -10.95 3.14 6.16
CA ALA A 169 -11.79 2.96 4.99
C ALA A 169 -11.94 4.33 4.33
N VAL A 170 -11.65 4.40 3.03
CA VAL A 170 -11.62 5.66 2.27
C VAL A 170 -12.66 5.62 1.17
N THR A 171 -13.40 6.72 1.06
CA THR A 171 -14.36 6.94 -0.02
C THR A 171 -13.85 8.05 -0.93
N GLY A 172 -13.89 7.80 -2.22
CA GLY A 172 -13.54 8.76 -3.27
C GLY A 172 -14.62 8.88 -4.34
N ILE A 173 -14.36 9.74 -5.29
CA ILE A 173 -15.22 9.93 -6.48
C ILE A 173 -14.35 9.94 -7.73
N VAL A 174 -14.86 9.35 -8.81
CA VAL A 174 -14.18 9.31 -10.11
C VAL A 174 -15.17 9.59 -11.23
N GLU A 175 -14.78 10.40 -12.21
CA GLU A 175 -15.45 10.42 -13.51
C GLU A 175 -15.09 9.15 -14.29
N LYS A 176 -16.06 8.51 -14.91
CA LYS A 176 -15.88 7.24 -15.64
C LYS A 176 -14.72 7.29 -16.65
N ARG A 177 -14.56 8.42 -17.34
CA ARG A 177 -13.47 8.63 -18.33
C ARG A 177 -12.08 8.76 -17.70
N HIS A 178 -12.01 9.06 -16.39
CA HIS A 178 -10.76 9.22 -15.63
C HIS A 178 -10.40 7.96 -14.84
N LEU A 179 -11.33 7.02 -14.74
CA LEU A 179 -11.11 5.76 -14.04
C LEU A 179 -9.93 5.01 -14.67
N LYS A 180 -8.95 4.67 -13.85
CA LYS A 180 -7.82 3.80 -14.21
C LYS A 180 -7.98 2.48 -13.49
N ARG A 181 -7.76 1.42 -14.23
CA ARG A 181 -7.77 0.05 -13.74
C ARG A 181 -6.40 -0.55 -13.98
N ASN A 182 -6.05 -1.56 -13.22
CA ASN A 182 -4.79 -2.26 -13.39
C ASN A 182 -4.79 -3.22 -14.60
N ASP A 183 -5.96 -3.55 -15.20
CA ASP A 183 -6.16 -4.55 -16.24
C ASP A 183 -6.49 -3.95 -17.62
N THR A 184 -6.27 -2.66 -17.85
CA THR A 184 -6.65 -1.96 -19.09
C THR A 184 -5.45 -1.48 -19.92
N ALA A 185 -4.26 -1.97 -19.63
CA ALA A 185 -3.06 -1.61 -20.38
C ALA A 185 -3.08 -2.17 -21.81
N THR A 186 -2.30 -1.55 -22.69
CA THR A 186 -2.14 -1.97 -24.09
C THR A 186 -0.67 -2.28 -24.40
N ALA A 187 -0.44 -3.15 -25.39
CA ALA A 187 0.93 -3.43 -25.85
C ALA A 187 1.61 -2.15 -26.35
N GLY A 188 2.91 -1.98 -26.03
CA GLY A 188 3.68 -0.79 -26.34
C GLY A 188 3.63 0.28 -25.24
N CYS A 189 2.78 0.16 -24.22
CA CYS A 189 2.82 1.06 -23.06
C CYS A 189 4.16 0.98 -22.36
N ARG A 190 4.74 2.15 -22.04
CA ARG A 190 5.90 2.25 -21.19
C ARG A 190 5.48 2.25 -19.72
N LEU A 191 6.32 1.66 -18.88
CA LEU A 191 6.07 1.51 -17.45
C LEU A 191 6.90 2.52 -16.65
N TYR A 192 6.24 3.17 -15.70
CA TYR A 192 6.84 4.15 -14.80
C TYR A 192 6.54 3.80 -13.35
N LEU A 193 7.48 4.10 -12.45
CA LEU A 193 7.30 3.92 -11.02
C LEU A 193 7.58 5.26 -10.30
N THR A 194 6.60 5.73 -9.51
CA THR A 194 6.66 7.08 -8.93
C THR A 194 7.45 7.20 -7.63
N LYS A 195 7.72 6.08 -6.95
CA LYS A 195 8.58 6.04 -5.76
C LYS A 195 9.60 4.90 -5.89
N PRO A 196 10.81 5.05 -5.34
CA PRO A 196 11.83 4.01 -5.35
C PRO A 196 11.43 2.79 -4.50
N LEU A 197 11.95 1.60 -4.85
CA LEU A 197 11.82 0.37 -4.08
C LEU A 197 12.84 0.32 -2.92
N GLY A 198 12.58 -0.57 -1.95
CA GLY A 198 13.48 -0.86 -0.85
C GLY A 198 12.92 -0.55 0.53
N ILE A 199 11.64 -0.19 0.64
CA ILE A 199 10.98 0.11 1.93
C ILE A 199 11.05 -1.10 2.87
N GLY A 200 10.70 -2.30 2.37
CA GLY A 200 10.75 -3.51 3.18
C GLY A 200 12.17 -3.87 3.64
N ILE A 201 13.15 -3.64 2.79
CA ILE A 201 14.57 -3.87 3.10
C ILE A 201 15.05 -2.91 4.19
N LEU A 202 14.79 -1.59 4.06
CA LEU A 202 15.22 -0.59 5.04
C LEU A 202 14.50 -0.78 6.39
N THR A 203 13.19 -1.01 6.39
CA THR A 203 12.43 -1.26 7.63
C THR A 203 12.87 -2.56 8.31
N THR A 204 13.29 -3.57 7.54
CA THR A 204 13.91 -4.78 8.08
C THR A 204 15.28 -4.49 8.69
N ALA A 205 16.08 -3.63 8.07
CA ALA A 205 17.37 -3.18 8.61
C ALA A 205 17.17 -2.41 9.93
N GLU A 206 16.17 -1.54 9.99
CA GLU A 206 15.80 -0.79 11.21
C GLU A 206 15.39 -1.75 12.34
N LYS A 207 14.49 -2.70 12.05
CA LYS A 207 14.05 -3.71 13.03
C LYS A 207 15.22 -4.57 13.56
N LYS A 208 16.23 -4.85 12.71
CA LYS A 208 17.44 -5.58 13.09
C LYS A 208 18.53 -4.69 13.73
N ALA A 209 18.26 -3.41 13.96
CA ALA A 209 19.25 -2.43 14.46
C ALA A 209 20.52 -2.35 13.60
N LYS A 210 20.39 -2.49 12.28
CA LYS A 210 21.46 -2.40 11.29
C LYS A 210 21.39 -1.15 10.41
N LEU A 211 20.37 -0.31 10.62
CA LEU A 211 20.20 0.93 9.84
C LEU A 211 21.33 1.90 10.17
N ARG A 212 21.95 2.47 9.14
CA ARG A 212 22.98 3.49 9.30
C ARG A 212 22.36 4.81 9.73
N PRO A 213 23.08 5.68 10.48
CA PRO A 213 22.54 6.95 10.95
C PRO A 213 21.98 7.85 9.82
N GLU A 214 22.64 7.87 8.65
CA GLU A 214 22.23 8.65 7.48
C GLU A 214 20.94 8.16 6.83
N ASP A 215 20.56 6.90 7.04
CA ASP A 215 19.36 6.29 6.44
C ASP A 215 18.14 6.33 7.38
N VAL A 216 18.33 6.82 8.61
CA VAL A 216 17.24 6.94 9.60
C VAL A 216 16.15 7.89 9.06
N GLY A 217 14.92 7.40 9.02
CA GLY A 217 13.76 8.16 8.56
C GLY A 217 13.53 8.11 7.04
N VAL A 218 14.47 7.66 6.22
CA VAL A 218 14.32 7.63 4.75
C VAL A 218 13.09 6.83 4.32
N ALA A 219 12.94 5.60 4.82
CA ALA A 219 11.77 4.76 4.50
C ALA A 219 10.48 5.36 5.08
N ARG A 220 10.51 5.88 6.33
CA ARG A 220 9.37 6.54 6.97
C ARG A 220 8.87 7.72 6.15
N ASP A 221 9.74 8.61 5.72
CA ASP A 221 9.37 9.84 4.99
C ASP A 221 8.78 9.48 3.62
N LEU A 222 9.35 8.48 2.95
CA LEU A 222 8.80 7.95 1.71
C LEU A 222 7.41 7.34 1.89
N MET A 223 7.20 6.54 2.94
CA MET A 223 5.90 5.94 3.27
C MET A 223 4.83 6.99 3.62
N CYS A 224 5.22 8.15 4.13
CA CYS A 224 4.33 9.26 4.42
C CYS A 224 4.02 10.17 3.22
N THR A 225 4.61 9.91 2.06
CA THR A 225 4.38 10.70 0.83
C THR A 225 3.12 10.20 0.12
N LEU A 226 2.14 11.09 -0.07
CA LEU A 226 0.87 10.77 -0.75
C LEU A 226 1.08 10.47 -2.24
N ASN A 227 0.34 9.50 -2.78
CA ASN A 227 0.25 9.20 -4.21
C ASN A 227 -0.73 10.12 -4.95
N GLN A 228 -0.92 11.36 -4.47
CA GLN A 228 -1.81 12.38 -5.06
C GLN A 228 -1.61 12.62 -6.57
N PRO A 229 -0.39 12.47 -7.14
CA PRO A 229 -0.22 12.52 -8.60
C PRO A 229 -1.18 11.62 -9.39
N GLY A 230 -1.64 10.51 -8.81
CA GLY A 230 -2.58 9.58 -9.43
C GLY A 230 -3.88 10.23 -9.90
N SER A 231 -4.47 11.17 -9.13
CA SER A 231 -5.65 11.92 -9.57
C SER A 231 -5.39 12.74 -10.85
N ARG A 232 -4.18 13.30 -11.00
CA ARG A 232 -3.80 14.05 -12.22
C ARG A 232 -3.53 13.09 -13.37
N PHE A 233 -2.83 11.98 -13.12
CA PHE A 233 -2.56 10.95 -14.11
C PHE A 233 -3.85 10.29 -14.61
N GLY A 234 -4.87 10.14 -13.76
CA GLY A 234 -6.20 9.68 -14.12
C GLY A 234 -6.83 10.47 -15.25
N ARG A 235 -6.56 11.77 -15.33
CA ARG A 235 -7.12 12.68 -16.36
C ARG A 235 -6.42 12.57 -17.71
N LEU A 236 -5.27 11.90 -17.79
CA LEU A 236 -4.52 11.72 -19.02
C LEU A 236 -5.04 10.49 -19.80
N ALA A 237 -5.46 10.68 -21.03
CA ALA A 237 -5.92 9.60 -21.90
C ALA A 237 -4.80 8.60 -22.26
N SER A 238 -3.56 9.05 -22.20
CA SER A 238 -2.35 8.25 -22.43
C SER A 238 -2.03 7.28 -21.28
N VAL A 239 -2.47 7.53 -20.06
CA VAL A 239 -2.39 6.59 -18.95
C VAL A 239 -3.44 5.52 -19.16
N LYS A 240 -3.01 4.29 -19.48
CA LYS A 240 -3.89 3.17 -19.84
C LYS A 240 -4.22 2.28 -18.64
N ALA A 241 -3.26 2.08 -17.74
CA ALA A 241 -3.46 1.34 -16.49
C ALA A 241 -2.61 1.96 -15.39
N MET A 242 -3.05 1.80 -14.16
CA MET A 242 -2.37 2.28 -12.98
C MET A 242 -2.73 1.41 -11.77
N THR A 243 -1.80 1.21 -10.86
CA THR A 243 -1.97 0.59 -9.55
C THR A 243 -0.90 1.13 -8.61
N ASP A 244 -1.05 1.01 -7.31
CA ASP A 244 0.05 1.27 -6.40
C ASP A 244 0.85 0.00 -6.09
N VAL A 245 2.12 0.16 -5.76
CA VAL A 245 3.01 -0.96 -5.44
C VAL A 245 3.09 -1.12 -3.93
N THR A 246 2.46 -2.18 -3.41
CA THR A 246 2.39 -2.44 -1.98
C THR A 246 2.95 -3.81 -1.59
N GLY A 247 2.24 -4.58 -0.79
CA GLY A 247 2.74 -5.78 -0.12
C GLY A 247 3.24 -6.91 -1.03
N PHE A 248 2.78 -6.96 -2.28
CA PHE A 248 3.22 -8.00 -3.25
C PHE A 248 4.50 -7.64 -4.00
N GLY A 249 5.06 -6.44 -3.75
CA GLY A 249 6.26 -5.94 -4.44
C GLY A 249 5.99 -5.57 -5.90
N LEU A 250 6.98 -4.97 -6.57
CA LEU A 250 6.81 -4.53 -7.95
C LEU A 250 6.39 -5.68 -8.88
N LEU A 251 7.02 -6.85 -8.76
CA LEU A 251 6.72 -7.98 -9.67
C LEU A 251 5.31 -8.54 -9.46
N GLY A 252 4.80 -8.55 -8.23
CA GLY A 252 3.44 -9.02 -7.96
C GLY A 252 2.39 -8.16 -8.67
N HIS A 253 2.45 -6.85 -8.47
CA HIS A 253 1.52 -5.89 -9.09
C HIS A 253 1.70 -5.84 -10.63
N LEU A 254 2.93 -5.98 -11.11
CA LEU A 254 3.18 -6.03 -12.55
C LEU A 254 2.65 -7.31 -13.21
N VAL A 255 2.73 -8.46 -12.52
CA VAL A 255 2.10 -9.71 -12.99
C VAL A 255 0.58 -9.52 -13.08
N GLU A 256 -0.05 -8.89 -12.07
CA GLU A 256 -1.49 -8.61 -12.09
C GLU A 256 -1.86 -7.69 -13.27
N MET A 257 -1.11 -6.60 -13.48
CA MET A 257 -1.32 -5.67 -14.60
C MET A 257 -1.15 -6.37 -15.97
N ALA A 258 -0.07 -7.12 -16.14
CA ALA A 258 0.22 -7.80 -17.40
C ALA A 258 -0.81 -8.89 -17.71
N GLU A 259 -1.11 -9.77 -16.76
CA GLU A 259 -2.10 -10.85 -16.96
C GLU A 259 -3.51 -10.32 -17.12
N GLY A 260 -3.93 -9.35 -16.29
CA GLY A 260 -5.24 -8.72 -16.39
C GLY A 260 -5.47 -8.05 -17.75
N SER A 261 -4.42 -7.48 -18.34
CA SER A 261 -4.45 -6.86 -19.68
C SER A 261 -4.22 -7.87 -20.84
N GLY A 262 -3.96 -9.16 -20.55
CA GLY A 262 -3.64 -10.15 -21.59
C GLY A 262 -2.26 -9.96 -22.25
N LEU A 263 -1.32 -9.34 -21.54
CA LEU A 263 0.00 -8.92 -22.02
C LEU A 263 1.13 -9.62 -21.26
N SER A 264 2.36 -9.26 -21.61
CA SER A 264 3.58 -9.51 -20.85
C SER A 264 4.33 -8.19 -20.63
N ALA A 265 5.18 -8.15 -19.61
CA ALA A 265 6.04 -7.01 -19.32
C ALA A 265 7.52 -7.36 -19.47
N VAL A 266 8.32 -6.41 -19.94
CA VAL A 266 9.78 -6.49 -19.94
C VAL A 266 10.32 -5.32 -19.12
N ILE A 267 11.04 -5.60 -18.04
CA ILE A 267 11.62 -4.62 -17.12
C ILE A 267 13.12 -4.49 -17.34
N ASP A 268 13.60 -3.27 -17.38
CA ASP A 268 15.01 -2.95 -17.28
C ASP A 268 15.38 -2.83 -15.80
N TYR A 269 16.05 -3.86 -15.27
CA TYR A 269 16.42 -3.91 -13.85
C TYR A 269 17.26 -2.71 -13.41
N ALA A 270 18.14 -2.21 -14.29
CA ALA A 270 18.99 -1.05 -13.99
C ALA A 270 18.22 0.26 -13.90
N ALA A 271 17.09 0.36 -14.62
CA ALA A 271 16.23 1.55 -14.63
C ALA A 271 15.23 1.59 -13.45
N VAL A 272 15.03 0.48 -12.72
CA VAL A 272 14.13 0.46 -11.56
C VAL A 272 14.67 1.35 -10.45
N PRO A 273 13.97 2.43 -10.05
CA PRO A 273 14.40 3.30 -8.98
C PRO A 273 14.42 2.56 -7.64
N ARG A 274 15.47 2.76 -6.88
CA ARG A 274 15.68 2.14 -5.57
C ARG A 274 16.22 3.14 -4.57
N LEU A 275 15.90 2.97 -3.30
CA LEU A 275 16.43 3.78 -2.22
C LEU A 275 17.94 3.61 -2.13
N GLU A 276 18.63 4.67 -1.78
CA GLU A 276 20.08 4.62 -1.55
C GLU A 276 20.39 3.63 -0.42
N GLY A 277 21.48 2.89 -0.55
CA GLY A 277 21.91 1.91 0.43
C GLY A 277 21.16 0.56 0.40
N VAL A 278 20.12 0.37 -0.43
CA VAL A 278 19.36 -0.89 -0.50
C VAL A 278 20.28 -2.09 -0.77
N ASP A 279 21.22 -1.98 -1.72
CA ASP A 279 22.14 -3.05 -2.07
C ASP A 279 23.02 -3.44 -0.86
N TYR A 280 23.52 -2.44 -0.10
CA TYR A 280 24.25 -2.69 1.14
C TYR A 280 23.43 -3.47 2.16
N TYR A 281 22.15 -3.12 2.36
CA TYR A 281 21.30 -3.82 3.32
C TYR A 281 20.90 -5.23 2.86
N MET A 282 20.74 -5.45 1.56
CA MET A 282 20.54 -6.80 1.00
C MET A 282 21.75 -7.69 1.29
N ASP A 283 22.97 -7.19 1.12
CA ASP A 283 24.21 -7.90 1.43
C ASP A 283 24.34 -8.22 2.93
N GLN A 284 23.77 -7.39 3.80
CA GLN A 284 23.67 -7.63 5.24
C GLN A 284 22.53 -8.60 5.63
N GLY A 285 21.83 -9.19 4.67
CA GLY A 285 20.72 -10.10 4.88
C GLY A 285 19.46 -9.42 5.43
N CYS A 286 19.28 -8.12 5.17
CA CYS A 286 18.08 -7.38 5.58
C CYS A 286 16.93 -7.55 4.58
N VAL A 287 16.67 -8.78 4.15
CA VAL A 287 15.56 -9.13 3.25
C VAL A 287 14.34 -9.54 4.10
N PRO A 288 13.16 -8.93 3.90
CA PRO A 288 11.98 -9.33 4.64
C PRO A 288 11.49 -10.72 4.25
N GLY A 289 10.91 -11.46 5.21
CA GLY A 289 10.31 -12.77 4.92
C GLY A 289 9.14 -12.71 3.92
N GLY A 290 8.52 -11.53 3.77
CA GLY A 290 7.49 -11.25 2.76
C GLY A 290 8.00 -11.41 1.34
N THR A 291 9.25 -11.06 1.06
CA THR A 291 9.89 -11.19 -0.26
C THR A 291 9.86 -12.63 -0.79
N LEU A 292 10.21 -13.60 0.06
CA LEU A 292 10.21 -15.02 -0.33
C LEU A 292 8.77 -15.53 -0.54
N ARG A 293 7.83 -15.19 0.36
CA ARG A 293 6.42 -15.56 0.21
C ARG A 293 5.80 -14.97 -1.06
N ASN A 294 6.18 -13.75 -1.42
CA ASN A 294 5.79 -13.10 -2.65
C ASN A 294 6.25 -13.91 -3.86
N PHE A 295 7.54 -14.19 -3.94
CA PHE A 295 8.10 -14.99 -5.04
C PHE A 295 7.49 -16.40 -5.11
N ASP A 296 7.28 -17.08 -3.99
CA ASP A 296 6.63 -18.39 -3.94
C ASP A 296 5.19 -18.36 -4.50
N SER A 297 4.52 -17.20 -4.40
CA SER A 297 3.13 -17.05 -4.84
C SER A 297 3.01 -16.85 -6.36
N TYR A 298 3.93 -16.15 -6.99
CA TYR A 298 3.81 -15.77 -8.41
C TYR A 298 5.09 -16.00 -9.25
N GLY A 299 6.16 -16.48 -8.65
CA GLY A 299 7.46 -16.66 -9.33
C GLY A 299 7.42 -17.57 -10.56
N ALA A 300 6.49 -18.56 -10.60
CA ALA A 300 6.29 -19.42 -11.79
C ALA A 300 5.84 -18.64 -13.04
N LYS A 301 5.33 -17.42 -12.88
CA LYS A 301 4.88 -16.53 -13.97
C LYS A 301 5.99 -15.61 -14.48
N ILE A 302 7.16 -15.63 -13.85
CA ILE A 302 8.28 -14.73 -14.09
C ILE A 302 9.45 -15.51 -14.69
N ALA A 303 10.14 -14.92 -15.67
CA ALA A 303 11.36 -15.46 -16.22
C ALA A 303 12.43 -15.60 -15.10
N PRO A 304 13.44 -16.51 -15.26
CA PRO A 304 14.45 -16.73 -14.23
C PRO A 304 15.12 -15.43 -13.76
N LEU A 305 15.25 -15.28 -12.44
CA LEU A 305 15.86 -14.13 -11.77
C LEU A 305 17.11 -14.55 -10.99
N THR A 306 18.04 -13.62 -10.83
CA THR A 306 19.08 -13.72 -9.80
C THR A 306 18.48 -13.48 -8.41
N GLU A 307 19.16 -13.91 -7.35
CA GLU A 307 18.70 -13.68 -5.97
C GLU A 307 18.58 -12.17 -5.65
N VAL A 308 19.52 -11.35 -6.12
CA VAL A 308 19.52 -9.90 -5.91
C VAL A 308 18.30 -9.26 -6.59
N GLN A 309 18.01 -9.66 -7.83
CA GLN A 309 16.81 -9.20 -8.54
C GLN A 309 15.52 -9.58 -7.81
N LYS A 310 15.44 -10.83 -7.33
CA LYS A 310 14.32 -11.32 -6.54
C LYS A 310 14.16 -10.52 -5.25
N HIS A 311 15.24 -10.29 -4.52
CA HIS A 311 15.20 -9.57 -3.24
C HIS A 311 14.65 -8.16 -3.40
N LEU A 312 15.05 -7.42 -4.42
CA LEU A 312 14.58 -6.06 -4.65
C LEU A 312 13.16 -6.02 -5.23
N LEU A 313 12.92 -6.79 -6.30
CA LEU A 313 11.69 -6.64 -7.09
C LEU A 313 10.47 -7.30 -6.44
N CYS A 314 10.68 -8.27 -5.54
CA CYS A 314 9.64 -8.88 -4.71
C CYS A 314 9.55 -8.27 -3.29
N ASP A 315 10.37 -7.23 -2.99
CA ASP A 315 10.38 -6.55 -1.69
C ASP A 315 8.99 -5.94 -1.40
N PRO A 316 8.31 -6.36 -0.31
CA PRO A 316 7.02 -5.77 0.02
C PRO A 316 7.19 -4.28 0.33
N GLN A 317 6.39 -3.45 -0.33
CA GLN A 317 6.34 -2.03 -0.09
C GLN A 317 5.14 -1.71 0.82
N THR A 318 5.28 -0.76 1.71
CA THR A 318 4.17 -0.15 2.44
C THR A 318 4.05 1.28 1.97
N SER A 319 2.88 1.69 1.49
CA SER A 319 2.69 3.00 0.89
C SER A 319 3.72 3.29 -0.23
N GLY A 320 3.94 2.31 -1.10
CA GLY A 320 4.85 2.45 -2.24
C GLY A 320 4.30 3.39 -3.31
N GLY A 321 5.01 3.49 -4.43
CA GLY A 321 4.66 4.38 -5.53
C GLY A 321 3.62 3.79 -6.47
N LEU A 322 3.12 4.63 -7.38
CA LEU A 322 2.25 4.19 -8.47
C LEU A 322 3.08 3.53 -9.58
N LEU A 323 2.62 2.38 -10.04
CA LEU A 323 3.04 1.74 -11.30
C LEU A 323 2.08 2.21 -12.38
N VAL A 324 2.60 2.93 -13.37
CA VAL A 324 1.80 3.60 -14.40
C VAL A 324 2.18 3.08 -15.78
N ALA A 325 1.19 2.59 -16.53
CA ALA A 325 1.34 2.19 -17.93
C ALA A 325 0.89 3.31 -18.86
N VAL A 326 1.81 3.87 -19.65
CA VAL A 326 1.59 5.06 -20.48
C VAL A 326 1.78 4.69 -21.96
N SER A 327 0.80 5.02 -22.80
CA SER A 327 0.92 4.81 -24.24
C SER A 327 1.92 5.79 -24.87
N PRO A 328 2.72 5.37 -25.87
CA PRO A 328 3.79 6.19 -26.45
C PRO A 328 3.33 7.54 -26.98
N GLU A 329 2.09 7.62 -27.52
CA GLU A 329 1.56 8.83 -28.16
C GLU A 329 1.42 10.01 -27.19
N GLY A 330 1.21 9.75 -25.89
CA GLY A 330 1.06 10.80 -24.87
C GLY A 330 2.13 10.78 -23.79
N GLU A 331 3.24 10.06 -24.02
CA GLU A 331 4.34 9.97 -23.05
C GLU A 331 4.92 11.35 -22.70
N ALA A 332 5.08 12.23 -23.69
CA ALA A 332 5.60 13.58 -23.46
C ALA A 332 4.70 14.42 -22.55
N GLU A 333 3.36 14.34 -22.74
CA GLU A 333 2.39 15.01 -21.88
C GLU A 333 2.43 14.42 -20.45
N PHE A 334 2.50 13.10 -20.32
CA PHE A 334 2.61 12.45 -19.02
C PHE A 334 3.86 12.90 -18.26
N LEU A 335 5.03 12.93 -18.92
CA LEU A 335 6.28 13.35 -18.30
C LEU A 335 6.28 14.84 -17.94
N GLN A 336 5.63 15.68 -18.75
CA GLN A 336 5.44 17.09 -18.43
C GLN A 336 4.59 17.24 -17.15
N VAL A 337 3.44 16.56 -17.06
CA VAL A 337 2.58 16.58 -15.87
C VAL A 337 3.31 16.02 -14.65
N ALA A 338 4.09 14.95 -14.81
CA ALA A 338 4.92 14.41 -13.73
C ALA A 338 5.94 15.44 -13.23
N ALA A 339 6.62 16.15 -14.13
CA ALA A 339 7.58 17.19 -13.77
C ALA A 339 6.91 18.39 -13.05
N GLU A 340 5.71 18.82 -13.48
CA GLU A 340 4.91 19.83 -12.78
C GLU A 340 4.56 19.43 -11.34
N LEU A 341 4.45 18.12 -11.09
CA LEU A 341 4.20 17.54 -9.76
C LEU A 341 5.49 17.22 -8.99
N GLY A 342 6.65 17.63 -9.50
CA GLY A 342 7.96 17.41 -8.86
C GLY A 342 8.52 15.99 -9.03
N LEU A 343 7.99 15.20 -9.97
CA LEU A 343 8.44 13.83 -10.23
C LEU A 343 9.35 13.78 -11.46
N ALA A 344 10.60 13.34 -11.27
CA ALA A 344 11.57 13.09 -12.36
C ALA A 344 11.51 11.61 -12.76
N LEU A 345 10.57 11.24 -13.62
CA LEU A 345 10.32 9.85 -13.98
C LEU A 345 11.14 9.41 -15.20
N GLN A 346 11.57 8.15 -15.16
CA GLN A 346 12.19 7.45 -16.28
C GLN A 346 11.43 6.14 -16.52
N PRO A 347 11.33 5.65 -17.77
CA PRO A 347 10.69 4.37 -18.02
C PRO A 347 11.52 3.23 -17.44
N ILE A 348 10.86 2.35 -16.70
CA ILE A 348 11.46 1.15 -16.10
C ILE A 348 11.27 -0.10 -16.95
N GLY A 349 10.53 -0.01 -18.05
CA GLY A 349 10.20 -1.13 -18.93
C GLY A 349 9.03 -0.83 -19.85
N GLU A 350 8.49 -1.87 -20.42
CA GLU A 350 7.37 -1.79 -21.38
C GLU A 350 6.46 -3.00 -21.31
N LEU A 351 5.21 -2.84 -21.74
CA LEU A 351 4.26 -3.92 -21.95
C LEU A 351 4.31 -4.38 -23.40
N THR A 352 4.35 -5.69 -23.60
CA THR A 352 4.46 -6.33 -24.90
C THR A 352 3.28 -7.28 -25.13
N LEU A 353 3.11 -7.75 -26.35
CA LEU A 353 2.23 -8.87 -26.62
C LEU A 353 2.60 -10.08 -25.77
N ARG A 354 1.61 -10.90 -25.43
CA ARG A 354 1.76 -12.04 -24.54
C ARG A 354 2.93 -12.94 -24.94
N GLN A 355 3.80 -13.21 -23.99
CA GLN A 355 4.97 -14.07 -24.08
C GLN A 355 4.81 -15.31 -23.19
N ALA A 356 5.83 -16.18 -23.13
CA ALA A 356 5.86 -17.36 -22.26
C ALA A 356 5.71 -17.02 -20.77
N PHE A 357 6.33 -15.92 -20.33
CA PHE A 357 6.23 -15.41 -18.98
C PHE A 357 5.41 -14.11 -18.93
N ALA A 358 4.73 -13.87 -17.81
CA ALA A 358 4.03 -12.61 -17.60
C ALA A 358 5.02 -11.45 -17.45
N VAL A 359 6.16 -11.69 -16.81
CA VAL A 359 7.23 -10.69 -16.64
C VAL A 359 8.59 -11.30 -16.95
N ALA A 360 9.41 -10.57 -17.69
CA ALA A 360 10.82 -10.87 -17.95
C ALA A 360 11.69 -9.63 -17.67
N LEU A 361 12.99 -9.84 -17.40
CA LEU A 361 13.97 -8.79 -17.24
C LEU A 361 14.93 -8.75 -18.42
N ARG A 362 15.45 -7.57 -18.71
CA ARG A 362 16.57 -7.32 -19.62
C ARG A 362 17.68 -6.55 -18.94
#